data_7292bcad74d2dbf182f9e3fd6fff8085
#
_entry.id   7292bcad74d2dbf182f9e3fd6fff8085
#
_cell.length_a   1.000
_cell.length_b   1.000
_cell.length_c   1.000
_cell.angle_alpha   90.00
_cell.angle_beta   90.00
_cell.angle_gamma   90.00
#
_symmetry.space_group_name_H-M   'P 1'
#
loop_
_entity.id
_entity.type
_entity.pdbx_description
1 polymer ?
#
loop_
_entity_poly.entity_id
_entity_poly.type
_entity_poly.pdbx_seq_one_letter_code
_entity_poly.pdbx_strand_id
1 'polypeptide(L)'
;MNILSVEVSHISSHGVWLLTQTEEMFMSYADFPWFKNQPIQAILNVEEPSPNHFYWPEIDVDLTVEMINHPKHFPLQAIAASEFH
;
A
#
# COMPACT_ATOMS: atom_id res chain seq x y z
N MET A 1 15.35 9.50 -17.83
CA MET A 1 14.42 8.42 -17.54
C MET A 1 13.74 8.63 -16.22
N ASN A 2 12.54 8.31 -16.20
CA ASN A 2 11.80 8.48 -15.00
C ASN A 2 12.09 7.37 -13.99
N ILE A 3 12.40 7.76 -12.78
CA ILE A 3 12.68 6.81 -11.74
C ILE A 3 11.45 6.71 -10.87
N LEU A 4 10.98 5.50 -10.69
CA LEU A 4 9.86 5.29 -9.81
C LEU A 4 10.25 5.67 -8.41
N SER A 5 9.42 6.48 -7.77
CA SER A 5 9.65 6.86 -6.39
C SER A 5 9.19 5.76 -5.44
N VAL A 6 8.39 4.82 -5.92
CA VAL A 6 7.84 3.76 -5.08
C VAL A 6 7.68 2.50 -5.91
N GLU A 7 7.89 1.35 -5.27
CA GLU A 7 7.61 0.07 -5.91
C GLU A 7 7.33 -0.97 -4.85
N VAL A 8 6.56 -1.98 -5.22
CA VAL A 8 6.40 -3.16 -4.37
C VAL A 8 7.62 -4.03 -4.62
N SER A 9 8.43 -4.22 -3.60
CA SER A 9 9.70 -4.94 -3.74
C SER A 9 9.56 -6.42 -3.45
N HIS A 10 8.54 -6.83 -2.71
CA HIS A 10 8.38 -8.23 -2.36
C HIS A 10 6.94 -8.51 -1.93
N ILE A 11 6.43 -9.67 -2.32
CA ILE A 11 5.12 -10.17 -1.90
C ILE A 11 5.35 -11.53 -1.27
N SER A 12 4.88 -11.70 -0.04
CA SER A 12 5.04 -12.96 0.67
C SER A 12 3.69 -13.45 1.18
N SER A 13 3.71 -14.61 1.82
CA SER A 13 2.49 -15.13 2.44
C SER A 13 2.06 -14.33 3.66
N HIS A 14 2.90 -13.41 4.13
CA HIS A 14 2.61 -12.61 5.32
C HIS A 14 2.23 -11.18 5.01
N GLY A 15 2.60 -10.67 3.85
CA GLY A 15 2.30 -9.30 3.50
C GLY A 15 3.10 -8.82 2.32
N VAL A 16 3.16 -7.51 2.18
CA VAL A 16 3.72 -6.84 1.02
C VAL A 16 4.78 -5.84 1.50
N TRP A 17 5.94 -5.84 0.82
CA TRP A 17 6.99 -4.88 1.10
C TRP A 17 6.92 -3.76 0.09
N LEU A 18 6.93 -2.53 0.59
CA LEU A 18 6.88 -1.33 -0.23
C LEU A 18 8.20 -0.59 -0.09
N LEU A 19 8.86 -0.37 -1.21
CA LEU A 19 10.16 0.30 -1.25
C LEU A 19 9.96 1.71 -1.76
N THR A 20 10.42 2.68 -0.97
CA THR A 20 10.41 4.09 -1.37
C THR A 20 11.84 4.55 -1.52
N GLN A 21 12.02 5.82 -1.84
CA GLN A 21 13.37 6.36 -1.97
C GLN A 21 14.12 6.42 -0.66
N THR A 22 13.42 6.41 0.46
CA THR A 22 14.04 6.58 1.76
C THR A 22 13.99 5.35 2.64
N GLU A 23 13.06 4.43 2.40
CA GLU A 23 12.91 3.30 3.30
C GLU A 23 12.11 2.18 2.65
N GLU A 24 12.19 1.01 3.24
CA GLU A 24 11.36 -0.12 2.85
C GLU A 24 10.42 -0.43 4.00
N MET A 25 9.12 -0.53 3.70
CA MET A 25 8.10 -0.72 4.72
C MET A 25 7.33 -2.00 4.49
N PHE A 26 6.99 -2.69 5.57
CA PHE A 26 6.24 -3.93 5.49
C PHE A 26 4.77 -3.69 5.84
N MET A 27 3.89 -4.19 4.98
CA MET A 27 2.45 -4.10 5.19
C MET A 27 1.91 -5.50 5.36
N SER A 28 1.62 -5.89 6.60
CA SER A 28 1.10 -7.23 6.86
C SER A 28 -0.34 -7.37 6.40
N TYR A 29 -0.74 -8.57 6.01
CA TYR A 29 -2.13 -8.81 5.65
C TYR A 29 -3.07 -8.65 6.86
N ALA A 30 -2.53 -8.83 8.06
CA ALA A 30 -3.34 -8.64 9.27
C ALA A 30 -3.76 -7.19 9.42
N ASP A 31 -2.87 -6.26 9.10
CA ASP A 31 -3.15 -4.83 9.21
C ASP A 31 -3.71 -4.24 7.92
N PHE A 32 -3.40 -4.85 6.78
CA PHE A 32 -3.80 -4.34 5.47
C PHE A 32 -4.42 -5.49 4.66
N PRO A 33 -5.61 -5.95 5.06
CA PRO A 33 -6.20 -7.14 4.44
C PRO A 33 -6.62 -6.96 2.99
N TRP A 34 -6.67 -5.72 2.50
CA TRP A 34 -7.07 -5.45 1.12
C TRP A 34 -6.10 -6.03 0.10
N PHE A 35 -4.86 -6.29 0.50
CA PHE A 35 -3.86 -6.87 -0.40
C PHE A 35 -3.97 -8.39 -0.49
N LYS A 36 -4.72 -9.02 0.40
CA LYS A 36 -4.79 -10.46 0.44
C LYS A 36 -5.67 -10.97 -0.71
N ASN A 37 -5.20 -12.04 -1.35
CA ASN A 37 -5.95 -12.70 -2.42
C ASN A 37 -6.17 -11.82 -3.66
N GLN A 38 -5.29 -10.85 -3.86
CA GLN A 38 -5.35 -10.01 -5.05
C GLN A 38 -4.39 -10.54 -6.11
N PRO A 39 -4.67 -10.29 -7.39
CA PRO A 39 -3.71 -10.62 -8.43
C PRO A 39 -2.39 -9.87 -8.19
N ILE A 40 -1.30 -10.54 -8.52
CA ILE A 40 0.02 -9.94 -8.32
C ILE A 40 0.12 -8.59 -9.02
N GLN A 41 -0.40 -8.49 -10.25
CA GLN A 41 -0.30 -7.23 -10.99
C GLN A 41 -1.05 -6.09 -10.30
N ALA A 42 -2.16 -6.39 -9.63
CA ALA A 42 -2.89 -5.36 -8.92
C ALA A 42 -2.08 -4.83 -7.74
N ILE A 43 -1.35 -5.71 -7.06
CA ILE A 43 -0.50 -5.32 -5.93
C ILE A 43 0.72 -4.55 -6.42
N LEU A 44 1.30 -4.95 -7.54
CA LEU A 44 2.47 -4.29 -8.07
C LEU A 44 2.18 -2.90 -8.63
N ASN A 45 0.94 -2.65 -9.00
CA ASN A 45 0.57 -1.38 -9.63
C ASN A 45 0.29 -0.33 -8.59
N VAL A 46 1.36 0.24 -8.03
CA VAL A 46 1.27 1.29 -7.03
C VAL A 46 1.74 2.61 -7.63
N GLU A 47 1.09 3.69 -7.26
CA GLU A 47 1.43 5.04 -7.67
C GLU A 47 1.72 5.89 -6.44
N GLU A 48 2.48 6.94 -6.64
CA GLU A 48 2.72 7.93 -5.59
C GLU A 48 2.24 9.29 -6.10
N PRO A 49 0.94 9.57 -5.96
CA PRO A 49 0.38 10.82 -6.50
C PRO A 49 0.91 12.07 -5.81
N SER A 50 1.35 11.94 -4.57
CA SER A 50 2.02 13.04 -3.89
C SER A 50 3.01 12.43 -2.91
N PRO A 51 3.96 13.22 -2.40
CA PRO A 51 4.99 12.66 -1.52
C PRO A 51 4.39 11.93 -0.31
N ASN A 52 4.90 10.73 -0.06
CA ASN A 52 4.51 9.90 1.08
C ASN A 52 3.05 9.45 1.04
N HIS A 53 2.46 9.44 -0.16
CA HIS A 53 1.08 9.05 -0.35
C HIS A 53 1.06 8.03 -1.48
N PHE A 54 0.49 6.84 -1.23
CA PHE A 54 0.55 5.71 -2.14
C PHE A 54 -0.86 5.24 -2.50
N TYR A 55 -1.07 4.95 -3.78
CA TYR A 55 -2.39 4.57 -4.26
C TYR A 55 -2.29 3.35 -5.16
N TRP A 56 -3.17 2.39 -4.92
CA TRP A 56 -3.31 1.17 -5.73
C TRP A 56 -4.63 1.26 -6.49
N PRO A 57 -4.60 1.67 -7.76
CA PRO A 57 -5.85 1.96 -8.48
C PRO A 57 -6.73 0.74 -8.73
N GLU A 58 -6.14 -0.44 -8.86
CA GLU A 58 -6.95 -1.62 -9.20
C GLU A 58 -7.71 -2.17 -8.01
N ILE A 59 -7.29 -1.87 -6.81
CA ILE A 59 -7.97 -2.32 -5.61
C ILE A 59 -8.45 -1.13 -4.77
N ASP A 60 -8.26 0.08 -5.28
CA ASP A 60 -8.75 1.31 -4.66
C ASP A 60 -8.28 1.44 -3.20
N VAL A 61 -7.01 1.21 -2.98
CA VAL A 61 -6.39 1.35 -1.67
C VAL A 61 -5.50 2.59 -1.68
N ASP A 62 -5.61 3.39 -0.64
CA ASP A 62 -4.97 4.68 -0.54
C ASP A 62 -4.31 4.77 0.84
N LEU A 63 -2.98 4.82 0.88
CA LEU A 63 -2.25 4.79 2.14
C LEU A 63 -1.19 5.89 2.16
N THR A 64 -0.89 6.34 3.38
CA THR A 64 0.23 7.25 3.61
C THR A 64 1.30 6.51 4.39
N VAL A 65 2.51 7.11 4.42
CA VAL A 65 3.60 6.58 5.24
C VAL A 65 3.14 6.43 6.69
N GLU A 66 2.40 7.41 7.18
CA GLU A 66 1.90 7.38 8.56
C GLU A 66 1.01 6.17 8.81
N MET A 67 0.10 5.88 7.89
CA MET A 67 -0.79 4.73 8.02
C MET A 67 -0.04 3.41 8.00
N ILE A 68 1.00 3.33 7.19
CA ILE A 68 1.77 2.10 7.08
C ILE A 68 2.60 1.87 8.34
N ASN A 69 3.19 2.91 8.87
CA ASN A 69 4.05 2.79 10.05
C ASN A 69 3.26 2.69 11.35
N HIS A 70 2.05 3.21 11.38
CA HIS A 70 1.22 3.22 12.59
C HIS A 70 -0.20 2.78 12.27
N PRO A 71 -0.38 1.54 11.81
CA PRO A 71 -1.70 1.10 11.33
C PRO A 71 -2.77 1.13 12.40
N LYS A 72 -2.38 1.00 13.66
CA LYS A 72 -3.36 0.99 14.74
C LYS A 72 -3.96 2.35 15.03
N HIS A 73 -3.36 3.40 14.49
CA HIS A 73 -3.90 4.75 14.64
C HIS A 73 -5.02 5.03 13.64
N PHE A 74 -5.23 4.15 12.68
CA PHE A 74 -6.18 4.40 11.60
C PHE A 74 -7.14 3.22 11.49
N PRO A 75 -8.44 3.45 11.68
CA PRO A 75 -9.42 2.38 11.52
C PRO A 75 -9.41 1.82 10.10
N LEU A 76 -9.67 0.54 9.96
CA LEU A 76 -9.65 -0.10 8.65
C LEU A 76 -10.60 0.57 7.67
N GLN A 77 -11.78 1.00 8.12
CA GLN A 77 -12.74 1.62 7.23
C GLN A 77 -12.22 2.92 6.63
N ALA A 78 -11.39 3.64 7.36
CA ALA A 78 -10.88 4.92 6.88
C ALA A 78 -9.83 4.73 5.80
N ILE A 79 -9.22 3.55 5.73
CA ILE A 79 -8.19 3.28 4.75
C ILE A 79 -8.78 2.81 3.43
N ALA A 80 -9.77 1.94 3.48
CA ALA A 80 -10.41 1.41 2.28
C ALA A 80 -11.50 2.37 1.83
N ALA A 81 -11.11 3.43 1.15
CA ALA A 81 -12.00 4.53 0.81
C ALA A 81 -13.19 4.09 -0.03
N SER A 82 -13.01 3.10 -0.88
CA SER A 82 -14.10 2.66 -1.77
C SER A 82 -15.31 2.14 -1.00
N GLU A 83 -15.14 1.80 0.25
CA GLU A 83 -16.25 1.30 1.05
C GLU A 83 -17.23 2.38 1.47
N PHE A 84 -16.92 3.63 1.18
CA PHE A 84 -17.74 4.75 1.61
C PHE A 84 -18.47 5.44 0.46
N HIS A 85 -18.54 4.79 -0.67
CA HIS A 85 -19.20 5.37 -1.84
C HIS A 85 -20.52 4.73 -2.13
#